data_ecf62e59bf12178102aed7f7b0ec4bd2
#
_entry.id   ecf62e59bf12178102aed7f7b0ec4bd2
#
_cell.length_a   1.000
_cell.length_b   1.000
_cell.length_c   1.000
_cell.angle_alpha   90.00
_cell.angle_beta   90.00
_cell.angle_gamma   90.00
#
_symmetry.space_group_name_H-M   'P 1'
#
loop_
_entity.id
_entity.type
_entity.pdbx_description
1 polymer ?
#
loop_
_entity_poly.entity_id
_entity_poly.type
_entity_poly.pdbx_seq_one_letter_code
_entity_poly.pdbx_strand_id
1 'polypeptide(L)'
;MATQLTKYDAARHALQVASTVDEVKDIRDKAEAMAAYARQARDTELIKWATEIKVRAERRAGQMLAEMPKATGAKGVGPIAVPSCDRNQPPTLAEIGITKNDSSRWQKLAAVSDEQFEAAVASAKDVAGEVTTAAMMRAAKQADEQRAPKERKSKPAMVSEERAA
;
A
#
# COMPACT_ATOMS: atom_id res chain seq x y z
N MET A 1 -1.67 -30.57 -0.31
CA MET A 1 -0.67 -29.48 -0.32
C MET A 1 -0.41 -28.87 -1.71
N ALA A 2 -0.30 -29.63 -2.78
CA ALA A 2 -0.07 -29.10 -4.13
C ALA A 2 -1.13 -28.10 -4.63
N THR A 3 -2.40 -28.31 -4.34
CA THR A 3 -3.52 -27.46 -4.78
C THR A 3 -3.57 -26.07 -4.13
N GLN A 4 -3.01 -25.90 -2.95
CA GLN A 4 -2.97 -24.59 -2.26
C GLN A 4 -1.83 -23.73 -2.78
N LEU A 5 -0.67 -24.34 -3.03
CA LEU A 5 0.48 -23.66 -3.63
C LEU A 5 0.15 -23.12 -5.03
N THR A 6 -0.54 -23.92 -5.86
CA THR A 6 -0.96 -23.46 -7.20
C THR A 6 -1.94 -22.29 -7.15
N LYS A 7 -2.83 -22.23 -6.17
CA LYS A 7 -3.75 -21.09 -5.98
C LYS A 7 -3.01 -19.82 -5.52
N TYR A 8 -2.02 -19.98 -4.65
CA TYR A 8 -1.17 -18.88 -4.22
C TYR A 8 -0.35 -18.29 -5.38
N ASP A 9 0.28 -19.16 -6.18
CA ASP A 9 1.03 -18.72 -7.36
C ASP A 9 0.13 -18.07 -8.41
N ALA A 10 -1.08 -18.60 -8.62
CA ALA A 10 -2.08 -17.99 -9.47
C ALA A 10 -2.51 -16.60 -8.99
N ALA A 11 -2.68 -16.41 -7.68
CA ALA A 11 -3.02 -15.11 -7.11
C ALA A 11 -1.87 -14.10 -7.25
N ARG A 12 -0.62 -14.53 -7.06
CA ARG A 12 0.57 -13.69 -7.31
C ARG A 12 0.67 -13.28 -8.76
N HIS A 13 0.46 -14.21 -9.67
CA HIS A 13 0.45 -13.92 -11.11
C HIS A 13 -0.68 -12.94 -11.47
N ALA A 14 -1.88 -13.15 -10.94
CA ALA A 14 -3.00 -12.24 -11.16
C ALA A 14 -2.69 -10.81 -10.70
N LEU A 15 -1.98 -10.62 -9.57
CA LEU A 15 -1.53 -9.31 -9.12
C LEU A 15 -0.51 -8.64 -10.07
N GLN A 16 0.34 -9.44 -10.72
CA GLN A 16 1.32 -8.91 -11.68
C GLN A 16 0.67 -8.45 -12.98
N VAL A 17 -0.38 -9.16 -13.39
CA VAL A 17 -1.12 -8.88 -14.66
C VAL A 17 -2.20 -7.82 -14.47
N ALA A 18 -2.68 -7.62 -13.24
CA ALA A 18 -3.73 -6.65 -12.94
C ALA A 18 -3.36 -5.24 -13.41
N SER A 19 -4.23 -4.67 -14.22
CA SER A 19 -4.06 -3.37 -14.88
C SER A 19 -4.88 -2.26 -14.25
N THR A 20 -5.88 -2.60 -13.43
CA THR A 20 -6.79 -1.65 -12.79
C THR A 20 -6.78 -1.79 -11.27
N VAL A 21 -7.07 -0.69 -10.57
CA VAL A 21 -7.15 -0.68 -9.09
C VAL A 21 -8.29 -1.59 -8.60
N ASP A 22 -9.39 -1.67 -9.36
CA ASP A 22 -10.54 -2.52 -9.03
C ASP A 22 -10.17 -4.00 -9.05
N GLU A 23 -9.41 -4.45 -10.06
CA GLU A 23 -8.91 -5.83 -10.12
C GLU A 23 -8.03 -6.17 -8.93
N VAL A 24 -7.13 -5.27 -8.55
CA VAL A 24 -6.23 -5.45 -7.40
C VAL A 24 -7.03 -5.47 -6.09
N LYS A 25 -8.05 -4.61 -5.98
CA LYS A 25 -8.96 -4.56 -4.83
C LYS A 25 -9.75 -5.88 -4.69
N ASP A 26 -10.26 -6.43 -5.78
CA ASP A 26 -10.95 -7.71 -5.79
C ASP A 26 -10.05 -8.86 -5.30
N ILE A 27 -8.80 -8.88 -5.72
CA ILE A 27 -7.82 -9.88 -5.25
C ILE A 27 -7.57 -9.70 -3.74
N ARG A 28 -7.43 -8.46 -3.27
CA ARG A 28 -7.25 -8.12 -1.86
C ARG A 28 -8.44 -8.58 -1.02
N ASP A 29 -9.66 -8.33 -1.47
CA ASP A 29 -10.89 -8.66 -0.73
C ASP A 29 -11.10 -10.18 -0.69
N LYS A 30 -10.81 -10.90 -1.77
CA LYS A 30 -10.79 -12.37 -1.81
C LYS A 30 -9.75 -12.95 -0.85
N ALA A 31 -8.56 -12.36 -0.78
CA ALA A 31 -7.50 -12.78 0.13
C ALA A 31 -7.91 -12.54 1.60
N GLU A 32 -8.56 -11.43 1.91
CA GLU A 32 -9.09 -11.13 3.25
C GLU A 32 -10.17 -12.13 3.67
N ALA A 33 -11.11 -12.44 2.79
CA ALA A 33 -12.14 -13.45 3.02
C ALA A 33 -11.52 -14.85 3.25
N MET A 34 -10.50 -15.20 2.46
CA MET A 34 -9.77 -16.45 2.63
C MET A 34 -9.03 -16.52 3.97
N ALA A 35 -8.40 -15.42 4.40
CA ALA A 35 -7.74 -15.35 5.71
C ALA A 35 -8.76 -15.50 6.87
N ALA A 36 -9.94 -14.90 6.74
CA ALA A 36 -11.01 -15.05 7.74
C ALA A 36 -11.48 -16.51 7.84
N TYR A 37 -11.70 -17.19 6.70
CA TYR A 37 -12.04 -18.60 6.66
C TYR A 37 -10.92 -19.48 7.27
N ALA A 38 -9.67 -19.23 6.91
CA ALA A 38 -8.52 -19.96 7.40
C ALA A 38 -8.38 -19.87 8.94
N ARG A 39 -8.67 -18.69 9.52
CA ARG A 39 -8.68 -18.53 10.99
C ARG A 39 -9.76 -19.40 11.65
N GLN A 40 -10.96 -19.50 11.07
CA GLN A 40 -12.01 -20.37 11.58
C GLN A 40 -11.60 -21.86 11.49
N ALA A 41 -10.95 -22.24 10.39
CA ALA A 41 -10.43 -23.59 10.17
C ALA A 41 -9.14 -23.90 10.95
N ARG A 42 -8.53 -22.89 11.60
CA ARG A 42 -7.22 -22.98 12.25
C ARG A 42 -6.10 -23.46 11.32
N ASP A 43 -6.21 -23.14 10.03
CA ASP A 43 -5.21 -23.46 9.01
C ASP A 43 -4.14 -22.36 8.96
N THR A 44 -3.06 -22.56 9.70
CA THR A 44 -1.97 -21.58 9.84
C THR A 44 -1.25 -21.30 8.53
N GLU A 45 -1.09 -22.30 7.66
CA GLU A 45 -0.42 -22.11 6.37
C GLU A 45 -1.29 -21.28 5.42
N LEU A 46 -2.59 -21.54 5.39
CA LEU A 46 -3.53 -20.77 4.59
C LEU A 46 -3.64 -19.32 5.08
N ILE A 47 -3.57 -19.10 6.41
CA ILE A 47 -3.53 -17.76 7.00
C ILE A 47 -2.30 -16.99 6.48
N LYS A 48 -1.11 -17.59 6.54
CA LYS A 48 0.15 -16.97 6.06
C LYS A 48 0.03 -16.55 4.59
N TRP A 49 -0.44 -17.43 3.73
CA TRP A 49 -0.55 -17.15 2.30
C TRP A 49 -1.61 -16.10 1.98
N ALA A 50 -2.78 -16.21 2.59
CA ALA A 50 -3.87 -15.26 2.34
C ALA A 50 -3.51 -13.85 2.83
N THR A 51 -2.90 -13.73 4.01
CA THR A 51 -2.47 -12.44 4.55
C THR A 51 -1.32 -11.82 3.76
N GLU A 52 -0.41 -12.63 3.25
CA GLU A 52 0.64 -12.15 2.34
C GLU A 52 0.07 -11.61 1.03
N ILE A 53 -0.84 -12.34 0.36
CA ILE A 53 -1.48 -11.88 -0.88
C ILE A 53 -2.24 -10.58 -0.63
N LYS A 54 -2.95 -10.45 0.49
CA LYS A 54 -3.63 -9.22 0.87
C LYS A 54 -2.67 -8.03 0.92
N VAL A 55 -1.56 -8.16 1.63
CA VAL A 55 -0.57 -7.06 1.79
C VAL A 55 0.12 -6.72 0.47
N ARG A 56 0.42 -7.71 -0.37
CA ARG A 56 0.95 -7.48 -1.73
C ARG A 56 -0.05 -6.75 -2.62
N ALA A 57 -1.34 -7.09 -2.52
CA ALA A 57 -2.41 -6.39 -3.23
C ALA A 57 -2.54 -4.93 -2.75
N GLU A 58 -2.51 -4.69 -1.46
CA GLU A 58 -2.53 -3.33 -0.88
C GLU A 58 -1.34 -2.48 -1.38
N ARG A 59 -0.14 -3.07 -1.46
CA ARG A 59 1.04 -2.40 -2.01
C ARG A 59 0.87 -2.07 -3.48
N ARG A 60 0.40 -3.03 -4.29
CA ARG A 60 0.16 -2.83 -5.72
C ARG A 60 -0.92 -1.77 -5.97
N ALA A 61 -2.03 -1.81 -5.22
CA ALA A 61 -3.04 -0.76 -5.27
C ALA A 61 -2.45 0.62 -4.91
N GLY A 62 -1.58 0.68 -3.91
CA GLY A 62 -0.88 1.91 -3.52
C GLY A 62 0.00 2.48 -4.62
N GLN A 63 0.73 1.63 -5.37
CA GLN A 63 1.53 2.02 -6.53
C GLN A 63 0.63 2.63 -7.62
N MET A 64 -0.46 1.93 -7.98
CA MET A 64 -1.39 2.40 -9.00
C MET A 64 -2.09 3.71 -8.59
N LEU A 65 -2.49 3.85 -7.32
CA LEU A 65 -3.09 5.08 -6.80
C LEU A 65 -2.11 6.26 -6.79
N ALA A 66 -0.81 6.02 -6.64
CA ALA A 66 0.22 7.06 -6.71
C ALA A 66 0.43 7.57 -8.15
N GLU A 67 0.26 6.69 -9.13
CA GLU A 67 0.38 7.00 -10.57
C GLU A 67 -0.90 7.62 -11.15
N MET A 68 -2.06 7.35 -10.52
CA MET A 68 -3.33 7.90 -10.99
C MET A 68 -3.37 9.42 -10.87
N PRO A 69 -3.89 10.13 -11.89
CA PRO A 69 -4.16 11.56 -11.77
C PRO A 69 -5.16 11.80 -10.65
N LYS A 70 -4.83 12.74 -9.77
CA LYS A 70 -5.70 13.07 -8.64
C LYS A 70 -6.92 13.83 -9.14
N ALA A 71 -8.11 13.36 -8.80
CA ALA A 71 -9.32 14.12 -9.02
C ALA A 71 -9.19 15.47 -8.29
N THR A 72 -9.13 16.55 -9.03
CA THR A 72 -9.15 17.90 -8.46
C THR A 72 -10.54 18.17 -7.95
N GLY A 73 -10.75 18.02 -6.63
CA GLY A 73 -12.00 18.42 -5.99
C GLY A 73 -12.31 19.88 -6.34
N ALA A 74 -13.58 20.19 -6.50
CA ALA A 74 -14.03 21.55 -6.83
C ALA A 74 -13.40 22.56 -5.86
N LYS A 75 -12.44 23.33 -6.35
CA LYS A 75 -11.87 24.46 -5.61
C LYS A 75 -12.96 25.51 -5.41
N GLY A 76 -13.44 25.65 -4.19
CA GLY A 76 -14.01 26.91 -3.73
C GLY A 76 -15.40 27.28 -4.26
N VAL A 77 -16.28 26.36 -4.54
CA VAL A 77 -17.70 26.66 -4.73
C VAL A 77 -18.42 26.33 -3.42
N GLY A 78 -19.07 27.33 -2.84
CA GLY A 78 -19.87 27.22 -1.64
C GLY A 78 -20.98 26.16 -1.75
N PRO A 79 -21.99 26.13 -0.86
CA PRO A 79 -22.85 24.99 -0.58
C PRO A 79 -23.70 24.43 -1.74
N ILE A 80 -23.50 24.87 -2.96
CA ILE A 80 -24.13 24.33 -4.17
C ILE A 80 -23.04 23.69 -5.05
N ALA A 81 -22.55 22.51 -4.65
CA ALA A 81 -21.77 21.68 -5.54
C ALA A 81 -22.70 21.05 -6.57
N VAL A 82 -22.84 21.65 -7.76
CA VAL A 82 -23.37 20.95 -8.92
C VAL A 82 -22.38 19.84 -9.28
N PRO A 83 -22.80 18.57 -9.38
CA PRO A 83 -21.95 17.52 -9.89
C PRO A 83 -21.53 17.92 -11.30
N SER A 84 -20.27 18.26 -11.51
CA SER A 84 -19.76 18.44 -12.86
C SER A 84 -19.71 17.08 -13.52
N CYS A 85 -20.63 16.83 -14.45
CA CYS A 85 -20.68 15.64 -15.29
C CYS A 85 -19.55 15.67 -16.34
N ASP A 86 -18.36 16.00 -15.93
CA ASP A 86 -17.21 15.99 -16.82
C ASP A 86 -16.73 14.54 -16.94
N ARG A 87 -17.16 13.87 -18.02
CA ARG A 87 -16.84 12.46 -18.34
C ARG A 87 -15.34 12.18 -18.45
N ASN A 88 -14.50 13.21 -18.33
CA ASN A 88 -13.05 13.12 -18.50
C ASN A 88 -12.28 13.26 -17.18
N GLN A 89 -12.97 13.30 -16.03
CA GLN A 89 -12.29 13.33 -14.73
C GLN A 89 -11.91 11.90 -14.30
N PRO A 90 -10.71 11.73 -13.71
CA PRO A 90 -10.33 10.45 -13.15
C PRO A 90 -11.30 10.05 -12.01
N PRO A 91 -11.59 8.75 -11.83
CA PRO A 91 -12.52 8.30 -10.81
C PRO A 91 -12.02 8.72 -9.42
N THR A 92 -12.95 9.10 -8.57
CA THR A 92 -12.68 9.45 -7.18
C THR A 92 -12.45 8.19 -6.34
N LEU A 93 -11.75 8.31 -5.21
CA LEU A 93 -11.55 7.19 -4.28
C LEU A 93 -12.89 6.57 -3.81
N ALA A 94 -13.94 7.39 -3.67
CA ALA A 94 -15.25 6.93 -3.27
C ALA A 94 -15.92 6.07 -4.36
N GLU A 95 -15.77 6.41 -5.64
CA GLU A 95 -16.28 5.62 -6.76
C GLU A 95 -15.57 4.26 -6.88
N ILE A 96 -14.27 4.22 -6.59
CA ILE A 96 -13.48 2.98 -6.53
C ILE A 96 -13.77 2.20 -5.22
N GLY A 97 -14.48 2.81 -4.26
CA GLY A 97 -14.79 2.19 -2.96
C GLY A 97 -13.59 2.05 -2.04
N ILE A 98 -12.63 2.99 -2.11
CA ILE A 98 -11.43 3.03 -1.26
C ILE A 98 -11.53 4.22 -0.31
N THR A 99 -11.29 4.00 0.98
CA THR A 99 -11.27 5.09 1.95
C THR A 99 -9.98 5.92 1.82
N LYS A 100 -10.04 7.21 2.22
CA LYS A 100 -8.84 8.07 2.25
C LYS A 100 -7.74 7.49 3.15
N ASN A 101 -8.12 6.83 4.25
CA ASN A 101 -7.18 6.20 5.17
C ASN A 101 -6.48 4.99 4.51
N ASP A 102 -7.24 4.15 3.79
CA ASP A 102 -6.67 3.01 3.09
C ASP A 102 -5.75 3.47 1.97
N SER A 103 -6.19 4.43 1.15
CA SER A 103 -5.36 5.03 0.10
C SER A 103 -4.05 5.57 0.67
N SER A 104 -4.09 6.32 1.79
CA SER A 104 -2.87 6.85 2.43
C SER A 104 -1.95 5.74 2.93
N ARG A 105 -2.50 4.69 3.56
CA ARG A 105 -1.72 3.54 4.05
C ARG A 105 -1.08 2.75 2.91
N TRP A 106 -1.84 2.47 1.85
CA TRP A 106 -1.36 1.71 0.70
C TRP A 106 -0.28 2.45 -0.07
N GLN A 107 -0.42 3.77 -0.25
CA GLN A 107 0.63 4.60 -0.87
C GLN A 107 1.92 4.65 -0.03
N LYS A 108 1.81 4.71 1.30
CA LYS A 108 2.99 4.61 2.18
C LYS A 108 3.65 3.24 2.07
N LEU A 109 2.86 2.17 1.98
CA LEU A 109 3.39 0.82 1.79
C LEU A 109 4.06 0.67 0.41
N ALA A 110 3.51 1.32 -0.62
CA ALA A 110 4.08 1.35 -1.96
C ALA A 110 5.43 2.11 -2.04
N ALA A 111 5.63 3.09 -1.16
CA ALA A 111 6.88 3.86 -1.08
C ALA A 111 8.06 3.07 -0.47
N VAL A 112 7.80 1.93 0.17
CA VAL A 112 8.84 1.05 0.72
C VAL A 112 9.57 0.34 -0.42
N SER A 113 10.89 0.26 -0.36
CA SER A 113 11.68 -0.47 -1.38
C SER A 113 11.30 -1.96 -1.42
N ASP A 114 11.50 -2.60 -2.57
CA ASP A 114 11.18 -4.02 -2.76
C ASP A 114 11.93 -4.91 -1.77
N GLU A 115 13.22 -4.63 -1.56
CA GLU A 115 14.07 -5.39 -0.63
C GLU A 115 13.57 -5.31 0.81
N GLN A 116 13.23 -4.11 1.27
CA GLN A 116 12.71 -3.90 2.62
C GLN A 116 11.33 -4.54 2.81
N PHE A 117 10.50 -4.46 1.78
CA PHE A 117 9.17 -5.08 1.80
C PHE A 117 9.28 -6.61 1.89
N GLU A 118 10.11 -7.24 1.07
CA GLU A 118 10.30 -8.70 1.09
C GLU A 118 10.92 -9.17 2.41
N ALA A 119 11.90 -8.45 2.94
CA ALA A 119 12.48 -8.74 4.25
C ALA A 119 11.44 -8.64 5.38
N ALA A 120 10.58 -7.63 5.33
CA ALA A 120 9.51 -7.47 6.31
C ALA A 120 8.43 -8.57 6.19
N VAL A 121 8.08 -8.99 4.97
CA VAL A 121 7.17 -10.12 4.74
C VAL A 121 7.76 -11.42 5.30
N ALA A 122 9.04 -11.70 5.02
CA ALA A 122 9.71 -12.89 5.54
C ALA A 122 9.73 -12.89 7.07
N SER A 123 10.16 -11.80 7.69
CA SER A 123 10.19 -11.65 9.15
C SER A 123 8.81 -11.80 9.79
N ALA A 124 7.76 -11.23 9.18
CA ALA A 124 6.40 -11.35 9.71
C ALA A 124 5.88 -12.79 9.66
N LYS A 125 6.21 -13.55 8.61
CA LYS A 125 5.87 -14.96 8.48
C LYS A 125 6.53 -15.83 9.56
N ASP A 126 7.80 -15.55 9.84
CA ASP A 126 8.59 -16.33 10.78
C ASP A 126 8.19 -16.05 12.23
N VAL A 127 7.95 -14.78 12.58
CA VAL A 127 7.69 -14.36 13.97
C VAL A 127 6.22 -14.47 14.33
N ALA A 128 5.32 -13.97 13.49
CA ALA A 128 3.90 -13.86 13.81
C ALA A 128 3.03 -14.92 13.12
N GLY A 129 3.57 -15.62 12.11
CA GLY A 129 2.78 -16.55 11.30
C GLY A 129 1.68 -15.88 10.47
N GLU A 130 1.60 -14.53 10.50
CA GLU A 130 0.59 -13.73 9.82
C GLU A 130 1.20 -12.40 9.35
N VAL A 131 1.00 -12.07 8.08
CA VAL A 131 1.50 -10.82 7.49
C VAL A 131 0.42 -9.75 7.60
N THR A 132 0.59 -8.79 8.51
CA THR A 132 -0.38 -7.71 8.69
C THR A 132 0.12 -6.39 8.12
N THR A 133 -0.78 -5.57 7.59
CA THR A 133 -0.47 -4.22 7.10
C THR A 133 0.17 -3.36 8.19
N ALA A 134 -0.25 -3.54 9.46
CA ALA A 134 0.34 -2.84 10.60
C ALA A 134 1.80 -3.23 10.85
N ALA A 135 2.16 -4.51 10.71
CA ALA A 135 3.55 -4.97 10.82
C ALA A 135 4.40 -4.38 9.70
N MET A 136 3.90 -4.38 8.47
CA MET A 136 4.58 -3.78 7.32
C MET A 136 4.81 -2.28 7.50
N MET A 137 3.82 -1.54 8.02
CA MET A 137 3.95 -0.11 8.29
C MET A 137 4.97 0.21 9.39
N ARG A 138 5.08 -0.64 10.42
CA ARG A 138 6.12 -0.50 11.45
C ARG A 138 7.51 -0.73 10.86
N ALA A 139 7.68 -1.77 10.06
CA ALA A 139 8.94 -2.06 9.38
C ALA A 139 9.34 -0.91 8.43
N ALA A 140 8.39 -0.36 7.67
CA ALA A 140 8.61 0.80 6.82
C ALA A 140 9.11 2.02 7.62
N LYS A 141 8.46 2.32 8.75
CA LYS A 141 8.86 3.43 9.62
C LYS A 141 10.26 3.25 10.21
N GLN A 142 10.61 2.04 10.65
CA GLN A 142 11.94 1.73 11.17
C GLN A 142 13.02 1.88 10.08
N ALA A 143 12.73 1.49 8.86
CA ALA A 143 13.63 1.67 7.73
C ALA A 143 13.87 3.14 7.40
N ASP A 144 12.83 3.97 7.43
CA ASP A 144 12.93 5.42 7.22
C ASP A 144 13.71 6.11 8.36
N GLU A 145 13.50 5.71 9.60
CA GLU A 145 14.25 6.23 10.75
C GLU A 145 15.74 5.88 10.69
N GLN A 146 16.08 4.71 10.19
CA GLN A 146 17.49 4.29 9.98
C GLN A 146 18.15 5.05 8.83
N ARG A 147 17.36 5.50 7.83
CA ARG A 147 17.82 6.28 6.68
C ARG A 147 18.01 7.76 7.01
N ALA A 148 17.19 8.32 7.88
CA ALA A 148 17.17 9.74 8.25
C ALA A 148 18.48 10.30 8.87
N PRO A 149 19.34 9.54 9.57
CA PRO A 149 20.57 10.09 10.17
C PRO A 149 21.66 10.45 9.16
N LYS A 150 21.64 9.87 7.94
CA LYS A 150 22.71 10.09 6.95
C LYS A 150 22.59 11.38 6.15
N GLU A 151 21.37 11.87 5.91
CA GLU A 151 21.15 13.06 5.09
C GLU A 151 21.19 14.38 5.87
N ARG A 152 20.96 14.36 7.19
CA ARG A 152 21.02 15.58 8.02
C ARG A 152 22.43 16.13 8.27
N LYS A 153 23.47 15.36 7.98
CA LYS A 153 24.87 15.78 8.18
C LYS A 153 25.51 16.52 6.99
N SER A 154 24.81 16.74 5.89
CA SER A 154 25.37 17.33 4.67
C SER A 154 24.80 18.69 4.25
N LYS A 155 24.10 19.42 5.13
CA LYS A 155 23.82 20.82 4.84
C LYS A 155 25.01 21.66 5.30
N PRO A 156 25.79 22.26 4.38
CA PRO A 156 26.81 23.22 4.77
C PRO A 156 26.14 24.41 5.41
N ALA A 157 26.64 24.83 6.57
CA ALA A 157 26.26 26.09 7.17
C ALA A 157 26.57 27.21 6.19
N MET A 158 25.56 27.94 5.76
CA MET A 158 25.76 29.20 5.05
C MET A 158 26.43 30.16 6.02
N VAL A 159 27.69 30.44 5.73
CA VAL A 159 28.46 31.47 6.37
C VAL A 159 27.78 32.79 6.04
N SER A 160 27.25 33.44 7.05
CA SER A 160 26.86 34.83 6.99
C SER A 160 28.11 35.69 7.05
N GLU A 161 28.66 36.04 5.90
CA GLU A 161 29.63 37.14 5.81
C GLU A 161 28.90 38.48 5.74
N GLU A 162 29.03 39.18 6.81
CA GLU A 162 29.63 40.47 6.97
C GLU A 162 28.90 41.65 6.30
N ARG A 163 28.25 42.34 7.20
CA ARG A 163 27.91 43.75 6.97
C ARG A 163 28.72 44.58 7.96
N ALA A 164 29.91 45.00 7.55
CA ALA A 164 30.68 46.06 8.18
C ALA A 164 31.14 47.05 7.11
N ALA A 165 30.76 48.29 7.31
CA ALA A 165 31.22 49.60 6.87
C ALA A 165 30.16 50.46 6.25
#